data_1f62aee949f1f6d8009af664e8f1baa1
#
_entry.id   1f62aee949f1f6d8009af664e8f1baa1
#
_cell.length_a   1.000
_cell.length_b   1.000
_cell.length_c   1.000
_cell.angle_alpha   90.00
_cell.angle_beta   90.00
_cell.angle_gamma   90.00
#
_symmetry.space_group_name_H-M   'P 1'
#
loop_
_entity.id
_entity.type
_entity.pdbx_description
1 polymer ?
#
loop_
_entity_poly.entity_id
_entity_poly.type
_entity_poly.pdbx_seq_one_letter_code
_entity_poly.pdbx_strand_id
1 'polypeptide(L)'
;MTAQPMSPRTTVRRGASHAEYGKSEILAVLRAGQIAHVGVGTDEGPLVLPMAYGVTEDVMYLHGALANSLLKAGGNGVCATVTLLDGLVIAKTSFNNTMNYRSVVVRGTPRMVTDGAERLEALRIITDHIVENWEHLRPPSGSELRATRIIALPLDEMSAKIRTGPPVNDDVDAGAAHWCGEIPLVSAWGSPVTAPDSGATLPSSIAALADRPVNP
;
A
#
# COMPACT_ATOMS: atom_id res chain seq x y z
N MET A 1 24.38 -7.98 -6.04
CA MET A 1 23.67 -9.29 -6.03
C MET A 1 22.19 -8.97 -6.00
N THR A 2 21.41 -9.48 -6.95
CA THR A 2 19.94 -9.31 -6.97
C THR A 2 19.36 -10.05 -5.76
N ALA A 3 18.49 -9.39 -4.99
CA ALA A 3 17.81 -10.01 -3.86
C ALA A 3 16.98 -11.20 -4.32
N GLN A 4 16.86 -12.22 -3.48
CA GLN A 4 16.12 -13.46 -3.79
C GLN A 4 14.78 -13.48 -3.05
N PRO A 5 13.77 -14.22 -3.54
CA PRO A 5 12.50 -14.37 -2.84
C PRO A 5 12.71 -14.97 -1.44
N MET A 6 12.05 -14.43 -0.44
CA MET A 6 12.16 -14.87 0.96
C MET A 6 11.58 -16.26 1.19
N SER A 7 10.61 -16.68 0.37
CA SER A 7 10.01 -18.02 0.42
C SER A 7 9.45 -18.42 -0.95
N PRO A 8 9.11 -19.72 -1.16
CA PRO A 8 8.43 -20.15 -2.39
C PRO A 8 7.10 -19.42 -2.64
N ARG A 9 6.42 -18.94 -1.60
CA ARG A 9 5.16 -18.21 -1.69
C ARG A 9 5.33 -16.78 -2.18
N THR A 10 6.52 -16.18 -2.00
CA THR A 10 6.84 -14.82 -2.45
C THR A 10 7.45 -14.79 -3.84
N THR A 11 7.73 -15.94 -4.44
CA THR A 11 8.30 -16.02 -5.78
C THR A 11 7.31 -15.51 -6.83
N VAL A 12 7.65 -14.44 -7.52
CA VAL A 12 6.90 -13.92 -8.67
C VAL A 12 7.15 -14.81 -9.88
N ARG A 13 6.14 -15.56 -10.31
CA ARG A 13 6.27 -16.53 -11.42
C ARG A 13 5.95 -15.92 -12.78
N ARG A 14 4.85 -15.13 -12.88
CA ARG A 14 4.44 -14.47 -14.13
C ARG A 14 5.04 -13.07 -14.21
N GLY A 15 5.74 -12.77 -15.30
CA GLY A 15 6.46 -11.49 -15.45
C GLY A 15 7.59 -11.36 -14.42
N ALA A 16 8.38 -12.43 -14.26
CA ALA A 16 9.48 -12.50 -13.30
C ALA A 16 10.57 -11.45 -13.57
N SER A 17 10.68 -10.94 -14.80
CA SER A 17 11.58 -9.83 -15.15
C SER A 17 11.24 -8.50 -14.43
N HIS A 18 10.03 -8.37 -13.89
CA HIS A 18 9.57 -7.23 -13.13
C HIS A 18 9.55 -7.48 -11.61
N ALA A 19 10.02 -8.68 -11.19
CA ALA A 19 10.06 -9.02 -9.76
C ALA A 19 11.14 -8.23 -9.05
N GLU A 20 10.81 -7.72 -7.85
CA GLU A 20 11.74 -7.07 -6.95
C GLU A 20 11.58 -7.67 -5.55
N TYR A 21 12.73 -8.00 -4.93
CA TYR A 21 12.80 -8.63 -3.61
C TYR A 21 13.66 -7.83 -2.62
N GLY A 22 14.23 -6.72 -3.04
CA GLY A 22 14.99 -5.81 -2.18
C GLY A 22 14.08 -5.17 -1.14
N LYS A 23 14.50 -5.21 0.13
CA LYS A 23 13.69 -4.67 1.24
C LYS A 23 13.48 -3.16 1.09
N SER A 24 14.49 -2.43 0.65
CA SER A 24 14.44 -0.97 0.44
C SER A 24 13.41 -0.58 -0.62
N GLU A 25 13.40 -1.28 -1.75
CA GLU A 25 12.50 -1.04 -2.88
C GLU A 25 11.04 -1.38 -2.49
N ILE A 26 10.86 -2.50 -1.78
CA ILE A 26 9.54 -2.91 -1.29
C ILE A 26 9.00 -1.88 -0.29
N LEU A 27 9.82 -1.45 0.68
CA LEU A 27 9.44 -0.44 1.66
C LEU A 27 9.16 0.92 1.01
N ALA A 28 9.87 1.30 -0.05
CA ALA A 28 9.59 2.53 -0.78
C ALA A 28 8.17 2.52 -1.37
N VAL A 29 7.74 1.39 -1.97
CA VAL A 29 6.36 1.24 -2.48
C VAL A 29 5.35 1.24 -1.34
N LEU A 30 5.61 0.54 -0.23
CA LEU A 30 4.72 0.53 0.92
C LEU A 30 4.58 1.92 1.56
N ARG A 31 5.64 2.72 1.60
CA ARG A 31 5.61 4.09 2.15
C ARG A 31 4.93 5.09 1.23
N ALA A 32 4.96 4.86 -0.06
CA ALA A 32 4.28 5.72 -1.03
C ALA A 32 2.77 5.45 -1.13
N GLY A 33 2.33 4.20 -0.86
CA GLY A 33 0.93 3.82 -0.94
C GLY A 33 0.11 4.30 0.26
N GLN A 34 -1.17 4.61 0.05
CA GLN A 34 -2.08 5.09 1.09
C GLN A 34 -3.09 4.02 1.53
N ILE A 35 -3.35 3.04 0.69
CA ILE A 35 -4.38 2.00 0.91
C ILE A 35 -3.77 0.64 0.65
N ALA A 36 -3.95 -0.27 1.60
CA ALA A 36 -3.70 -1.69 1.42
C ALA A 36 -5.02 -2.44 1.22
N HIS A 37 -5.09 -3.28 0.21
CA HIS A 37 -6.17 -4.25 0.05
C HIS A 37 -5.79 -5.51 0.82
N VAL A 38 -6.49 -5.76 1.92
CA VAL A 38 -6.18 -6.83 2.85
C VAL A 38 -7.18 -7.97 2.69
N GLY A 39 -6.68 -9.13 2.30
CA GLY A 39 -7.46 -10.34 2.06
C GLY A 39 -7.27 -11.40 3.13
N VAL A 40 -8.34 -12.08 3.49
CA VAL A 40 -8.38 -13.20 4.44
C VAL A 40 -9.37 -14.25 3.98
N GLY A 41 -9.10 -15.51 4.27
CA GLY A 41 -10.07 -16.59 4.14
C GLY A 41 -11.04 -16.57 5.32
N THR A 42 -12.34 -16.65 5.05
CA THR A 42 -13.40 -16.82 6.04
C THR A 42 -14.22 -18.06 5.72
N ASP A 43 -15.07 -18.51 6.66
CA ASP A 43 -15.97 -19.65 6.44
C ASP A 43 -16.99 -19.37 5.32
N GLU A 44 -17.28 -18.09 5.05
CA GLU A 44 -18.18 -17.63 3.98
C GLU A 44 -17.47 -17.40 2.64
N GLY A 45 -16.14 -17.63 2.60
CA GLY A 45 -15.29 -17.39 1.43
C GLY A 45 -14.25 -16.29 1.66
N PRO A 46 -13.49 -15.91 0.62
CA PRO A 46 -12.48 -14.88 0.74
C PRO A 46 -13.11 -13.49 0.92
N LEU A 47 -12.58 -12.73 1.88
CA LEU A 47 -12.96 -11.34 2.14
C LEU A 47 -11.75 -10.44 1.84
N VAL A 48 -11.94 -9.36 1.09
CA VAL A 48 -10.92 -8.33 0.83
C VAL A 48 -11.47 -6.95 1.17
N LEU A 49 -10.75 -6.22 2.03
CA LEU A 49 -11.13 -4.86 2.42
C LEU A 49 -9.97 -3.88 2.14
N PRO A 50 -10.26 -2.67 1.61
CA PRO A 50 -9.31 -1.57 1.60
C PRO A 50 -9.13 -1.04 3.02
N MET A 51 -7.89 -0.84 3.45
CA MET A 51 -7.55 -0.36 4.78
C MET A 51 -6.41 0.66 4.72
N ALA A 52 -6.50 1.71 5.54
CA ALA A 52 -5.34 2.50 5.90
C ALA A 52 -4.39 1.65 6.74
N TYR A 53 -3.12 1.91 6.62
CA TYR A 53 -2.06 1.18 7.32
C TYR A 53 -0.92 2.11 7.72
N GLY A 54 -0.02 1.58 8.53
CA GLY A 54 1.26 2.20 8.81
C GLY A 54 2.37 1.16 8.70
N VAL A 55 3.56 1.57 8.32
CA VAL A 55 4.68 0.65 8.06
C VAL A 55 5.95 1.10 8.77
N THR A 56 6.63 0.15 9.39
CA THR A 56 8.00 0.27 9.86
C THR A 56 8.94 -0.54 8.96
N GLU A 57 10.19 -0.73 9.38
CA GLU A 57 11.12 -1.62 8.68
C GLU A 57 10.66 -3.09 8.68
N ASP A 58 9.95 -3.52 9.72
CA ASP A 58 9.69 -4.95 9.96
C ASP A 58 8.21 -5.32 10.09
N VAL A 59 7.32 -4.32 10.20
CA VAL A 59 5.91 -4.55 10.51
C VAL A 59 5.01 -3.59 9.72
N MET A 60 3.90 -4.12 9.19
CA MET A 60 2.75 -3.36 8.74
C MET A 60 1.67 -3.41 9.83
N TYR A 61 1.28 -2.23 10.34
CA TYR A 61 0.17 -2.08 11.28
C TYR A 61 -1.13 -1.81 10.55
N LEU A 62 -2.19 -2.52 10.97
CA LEU A 62 -3.55 -2.35 10.48
C LEU A 62 -4.48 -2.16 11.67
N HIS A 63 -5.49 -1.28 11.53
CA HIS A 63 -6.46 -1.06 12.60
C HIS A 63 -7.90 -1.07 12.09
N GLY A 64 -8.83 -1.29 13.00
CA GLY A 64 -10.26 -1.24 12.70
C GLY A 64 -11.11 -1.46 13.95
N ALA A 65 -12.43 -1.35 13.79
CA ALA A 65 -13.36 -1.61 14.87
C ALA A 65 -13.27 -3.06 15.37
N LEU A 66 -13.63 -3.30 16.63
CA LEU A 66 -13.66 -4.63 17.23
C LEU A 66 -14.54 -5.63 16.45
N ALA A 67 -15.58 -5.13 15.79
CA ALA A 67 -16.48 -5.93 14.97
C ALA A 67 -15.89 -6.32 13.59
N ASN A 68 -14.77 -5.74 13.17
CA ASN A 68 -14.18 -6.04 11.88
C ASN A 68 -13.82 -7.53 11.77
N SER A 69 -14.54 -8.24 10.90
CA SER A 69 -14.39 -9.69 10.70
C SER A 69 -13.03 -10.07 10.14
N LEU A 70 -12.45 -9.24 9.26
CA LEU A 70 -11.12 -9.45 8.70
C LEU A 70 -10.06 -9.50 9.81
N LEU A 71 -10.10 -8.53 10.75
CA LEU A 71 -9.17 -8.50 11.88
C LEU A 71 -9.39 -9.62 12.89
N LYS A 72 -10.59 -10.22 12.93
CA LYS A 72 -10.86 -11.42 13.73
C LYS A 72 -10.33 -12.68 13.06
N ALA A 73 -10.50 -12.80 11.76
CA ALA A 73 -10.11 -13.96 10.97
C ALA A 73 -8.58 -14.03 10.69
N GLY A 74 -7.85 -12.97 10.98
CA GLY A 74 -6.41 -12.84 10.67
C GLY A 74 -5.50 -13.93 11.27
N GLY A 75 -5.97 -14.68 12.25
CA GLY A 75 -5.25 -15.85 12.80
C GLY A 75 -4.95 -16.96 11.78
N ASN A 76 -5.69 -16.99 10.66
CA ASN A 76 -5.49 -17.94 9.57
C ASN A 76 -4.53 -17.45 8.48
N GLY A 77 -3.88 -16.31 8.70
CA GLY A 77 -3.04 -15.65 7.72
C GLY A 77 -3.78 -14.64 6.86
N VAL A 78 -3.07 -13.60 6.46
CA VAL A 78 -3.57 -12.54 5.60
C VAL A 78 -2.66 -12.34 4.40
N CYS A 79 -3.22 -11.70 3.37
CA CYS A 79 -2.48 -11.19 2.23
C CYS A 79 -2.83 -9.71 2.07
N ALA A 80 -1.86 -8.81 2.24
CA ALA A 80 -2.03 -7.39 2.01
C ALA A 80 -1.35 -7.00 0.69
N THR A 81 -2.04 -6.21 -0.14
CA THR A 81 -1.51 -5.72 -1.41
C THR A 81 -1.64 -4.20 -1.46
N VAL A 82 -0.53 -3.55 -1.80
CA VAL A 82 -0.46 -2.13 -2.12
C VAL A 82 -0.11 -1.99 -3.59
N THR A 83 -0.82 -1.14 -4.32
CA THR A 83 -0.58 -0.93 -5.76
C THR A 83 -0.62 0.56 -6.09
N LEU A 84 0.40 1.01 -6.81
CA LEU A 84 0.53 2.34 -7.37
C LEU A 84 0.46 2.20 -8.89
N LEU A 85 -0.51 2.86 -9.52
CA LEU A 85 -0.61 2.94 -10.97
C LEU A 85 0.20 4.15 -11.44
N ASP A 86 1.18 3.92 -12.30
CA ASP A 86 2.09 4.97 -12.80
C ASP A 86 1.77 5.39 -14.25
N GLY A 87 0.99 4.59 -14.99
CA GLY A 87 0.55 4.95 -16.34
C GLY A 87 0.00 3.79 -17.14
N LEU A 88 -0.56 4.12 -18.30
CA LEU A 88 -1.02 3.15 -19.29
C LEU A 88 0.07 2.93 -20.35
N VAL A 89 0.15 1.72 -20.85
CA VAL A 89 1.10 1.35 -21.90
C VAL A 89 0.33 0.73 -23.05
N ILE A 90 0.29 1.46 -24.15
CA ILE A 90 -0.46 1.10 -25.35
C ILE A 90 0.53 0.50 -26.35
N ALA A 91 0.31 -0.73 -26.73
CA ALA A 91 1.09 -1.44 -27.74
C ALA A 91 0.40 -1.39 -29.10
N LYS A 92 1.05 -1.93 -30.12
CA LYS A 92 0.46 -2.04 -31.47
C LYS A 92 -0.65 -3.11 -31.54
N THR A 93 -0.71 -4.01 -30.54
CA THR A 93 -1.74 -5.02 -30.41
C THR A 93 -2.42 -4.94 -29.04
N SER A 94 -3.70 -5.35 -28.96
CA SER A 94 -4.42 -5.41 -27.69
C SER A 94 -3.80 -6.43 -26.71
N PHE A 95 -3.11 -7.43 -27.21
CA PHE A 95 -2.47 -8.48 -26.41
C PHE A 95 -1.31 -7.94 -25.56
N ASN A 96 -0.57 -6.97 -26.11
CA ASN A 96 0.61 -6.37 -25.48
C ASN A 96 0.28 -5.08 -24.71
N ASN A 97 -0.97 -4.63 -24.70
CA ASN A 97 -1.40 -3.52 -23.84
C ASN A 97 -1.21 -3.88 -22.37
N THR A 98 -0.70 -2.92 -21.59
CA THR A 98 -0.42 -3.12 -20.17
C THR A 98 -0.40 -1.78 -19.42
N MET A 99 0.15 -1.78 -18.22
CA MET A 99 0.29 -0.61 -17.36
C MET A 99 1.71 -0.54 -16.80
N ASN A 100 2.19 0.66 -16.54
CA ASN A 100 3.31 0.91 -15.65
C ASN A 100 2.76 1.00 -14.23
N TYR A 101 3.36 0.28 -13.30
CA TYR A 101 2.88 0.17 -11.92
C TYR A 101 3.97 -0.35 -10.99
N ARG A 102 3.78 -0.05 -9.72
CA ARG A 102 4.53 -0.63 -8.60
C ARG A 102 3.53 -1.34 -7.68
N SER A 103 3.75 -2.59 -7.38
CA SER A 103 2.88 -3.32 -6.44
C SER A 103 3.70 -4.15 -5.48
N VAL A 104 3.21 -4.24 -4.24
CA VAL A 104 3.77 -5.10 -3.19
C VAL A 104 2.71 -6.04 -2.69
N VAL A 105 3.10 -7.28 -2.46
CA VAL A 105 2.30 -8.29 -1.76
C VAL A 105 3.03 -8.68 -0.49
N VAL A 106 2.37 -8.53 0.64
CA VAL A 106 2.83 -8.97 1.97
C VAL A 106 1.95 -10.13 2.42
N ARG A 107 2.57 -11.20 2.88
CA ARG A 107 1.86 -12.40 3.37
C ARG A 107 2.34 -12.71 4.78
N GLY A 108 1.45 -13.18 5.63
CA GLY A 108 1.84 -13.61 6.96
C GLY A 108 0.65 -13.85 7.88
N THR A 109 0.96 -14.31 9.08
CA THR A 109 -0.01 -14.40 10.17
C THR A 109 0.21 -13.21 11.09
N PRO A 110 -0.72 -12.26 11.13
CA PRO A 110 -0.57 -11.11 12.00
C PRO A 110 -0.75 -11.49 13.46
N ARG A 111 -0.06 -10.79 14.33
CA ARG A 111 -0.30 -10.84 15.76
C ARG A 111 -1.23 -9.71 16.21
N MET A 112 -2.00 -9.96 17.25
CA MET A 112 -2.75 -8.91 17.94
C MET A 112 -1.80 -8.03 18.74
N VAL A 113 -1.94 -6.72 18.61
CA VAL A 113 -1.20 -5.75 19.43
C VAL A 113 -1.98 -5.54 20.72
N THR A 114 -1.45 -6.08 21.84
CA THR A 114 -2.09 -6.02 23.16
C THR A 114 -1.38 -5.09 24.14
N ASP A 115 -0.08 -4.88 23.99
CA ASP A 115 0.68 -3.95 24.81
C ASP A 115 0.22 -2.51 24.60
N GLY A 116 0.03 -1.77 25.67
CA GLY A 116 -0.54 -0.42 25.63
C GLY A 116 0.38 0.60 24.93
N ALA A 117 1.68 0.51 25.14
CA ALA A 117 2.64 1.41 24.53
C ALA A 117 2.75 1.13 23.01
N GLU A 118 2.82 -0.14 22.62
CA GLU A 118 2.84 -0.52 21.20
C GLU A 118 1.54 -0.13 20.50
N ARG A 119 0.38 -0.23 21.16
CA ARG A 119 -0.91 0.20 20.58
C ARG A 119 -0.91 1.69 20.24
N LEU A 120 -0.41 2.51 21.15
CA LEU A 120 -0.33 3.95 20.94
C LEU A 120 0.65 4.29 19.80
N GLU A 121 1.80 3.63 19.80
CA GLU A 121 2.81 3.81 18.75
C GLU A 121 2.31 3.35 17.38
N ALA A 122 1.61 2.22 17.30
CA ALA A 122 1.00 1.73 16.07
C ALA A 122 -0.03 2.73 15.50
N LEU A 123 -0.86 3.34 16.36
CA LEU A 123 -1.79 4.38 15.92
C LEU A 123 -1.06 5.63 15.43
N ARG A 124 0.04 6.03 16.08
CA ARG A 124 0.89 7.12 15.62
C ARG A 124 1.45 6.82 14.23
N ILE A 125 2.03 5.65 14.05
CA ILE A 125 2.61 5.22 12.76
C ILE A 125 1.55 5.19 11.65
N ILE A 126 0.34 4.70 11.93
CA ILE A 126 -0.76 4.69 10.95
C ILE A 126 -1.21 6.12 10.62
N THR A 127 -1.34 6.98 11.62
CA THR A 127 -1.74 8.39 11.42
C THR A 127 -0.72 9.13 10.57
N ASP A 128 0.56 9.04 10.94
CA ASP A 128 1.65 9.75 10.26
C ASP A 128 1.95 9.16 8.87
N HIS A 129 1.56 7.91 8.62
CA HIS A 129 1.62 7.33 7.28
C HIS A 129 0.58 7.93 6.33
N ILE A 130 -0.61 8.27 6.84
CA ILE A 130 -1.65 8.98 6.05
C ILE A 130 -1.19 10.41 5.77
N VAL A 131 -0.82 11.12 6.84
CA VAL A 131 -0.23 12.46 6.83
C VAL A 131 0.43 12.72 8.16
N GLU A 132 1.65 13.24 8.17
CA GLU A 132 2.38 13.58 9.39
C GLU A 132 1.63 14.65 10.18
N ASN A 133 0.85 14.20 11.18
CA ASN A 133 -0.09 15.06 11.90
C ASN A 133 -0.30 14.66 13.38
N TRP A 134 0.32 13.59 13.87
CA TRP A 134 0.09 13.07 15.23
C TRP A 134 0.25 14.12 16.32
N GLU A 135 1.30 14.92 16.23
CA GLU A 135 1.63 15.97 17.23
C GLU A 135 0.60 17.10 17.29
N HIS A 136 -0.27 17.21 16.27
CA HIS A 136 -1.34 18.22 16.20
C HIS A 136 -2.70 17.67 16.65
N LEU A 137 -2.76 16.42 17.09
CA LEU A 137 -3.98 15.75 17.50
C LEU A 137 -4.00 15.57 19.03
N ARG A 138 -5.19 15.57 19.63
CA ARG A 138 -5.31 15.08 20.99
C ARG A 138 -4.98 13.59 21.06
N PRO A 139 -4.39 13.11 22.16
CA PRO A 139 -4.16 11.69 22.32
C PRO A 139 -5.48 10.90 22.34
N PRO A 140 -5.48 9.64 21.87
CA PRO A 140 -6.65 8.77 21.94
C PRO A 140 -7.09 8.57 23.39
N SER A 141 -8.39 8.64 23.64
CA SER A 141 -8.97 8.32 24.95
C SER A 141 -8.89 6.80 25.22
N GLY A 142 -8.98 6.43 26.49
CA GLY A 142 -9.03 5.01 26.87
C GLY A 142 -10.22 4.25 26.25
N SER A 143 -11.36 4.91 26.01
CA SER A 143 -12.51 4.30 25.32
C SER A 143 -12.24 4.07 23.83
N GLU A 144 -11.62 5.02 23.14
CA GLU A 144 -11.23 4.85 21.72
C GLU A 144 -10.20 3.73 21.55
N LEU A 145 -9.20 3.67 22.43
CA LEU A 145 -8.25 2.56 22.44
C LEU A 145 -8.95 1.21 22.64
N ARG A 146 -9.87 1.09 23.59
CA ARG A 146 -10.61 -0.16 23.82
C ARG A 146 -11.50 -0.56 22.65
N ALA A 147 -12.07 0.40 21.92
CA ALA A 147 -12.93 0.16 20.75
C ALA A 147 -12.15 -0.20 19.48
N THR A 148 -10.84 -0.01 19.47
CA THR A 148 -9.98 -0.23 18.29
C THR A 148 -9.19 -1.53 18.41
N ARG A 149 -9.26 -2.39 17.40
CA ARG A 149 -8.37 -3.54 17.24
C ARG A 149 -7.19 -3.14 16.38
N ILE A 150 -5.99 -3.53 16.79
CA ILE A 150 -4.76 -3.32 16.03
C ILE A 150 -4.07 -4.66 15.84
N ILE A 151 -3.64 -4.94 14.63
CA ILE A 151 -2.82 -6.09 14.29
C ILE A 151 -1.50 -5.65 13.67
N ALA A 152 -0.47 -6.44 13.91
CA ALA A 152 0.86 -6.28 13.39
C ALA A 152 1.18 -7.44 12.44
N LEU A 153 1.28 -7.15 11.15
CA LEU A 153 1.65 -8.12 10.11
C LEU A 153 3.16 -8.03 9.88
N PRO A 154 3.94 -9.10 10.17
CA PRO A 154 5.38 -9.11 9.90
C PRO A 154 5.68 -8.94 8.41
N LEU A 155 6.77 -8.24 8.09
CA LEU A 155 7.27 -8.05 6.72
C LEU A 155 8.31 -9.13 6.33
N ASP A 156 8.14 -10.35 6.83
CA ASP A 156 9.04 -11.47 6.58
C ASP A 156 8.79 -12.15 5.23
N GLU A 157 7.58 -12.07 4.71
CA GLU A 157 7.20 -12.65 3.43
C GLU A 157 6.57 -11.60 2.53
N MET A 158 7.40 -10.94 1.73
CA MET A 158 6.96 -9.90 0.80
C MET A 158 7.66 -10.03 -0.55
N SER A 159 7.01 -9.50 -1.57
CA SER A 159 7.56 -9.36 -2.92
C SER A 159 6.97 -8.13 -3.59
N ALA A 160 7.73 -7.49 -4.44
CA ALA A 160 7.23 -6.43 -5.30
C ALA A 160 7.24 -6.85 -6.76
N LYS A 161 6.43 -6.17 -7.53
CA LYS A 161 6.44 -6.22 -8.97
C LYS A 161 6.40 -4.80 -9.50
N ILE A 162 7.43 -4.41 -10.22
CA ILE A 162 7.65 -3.05 -10.72
C ILE A 162 7.81 -3.12 -12.23
N ARG A 163 6.88 -2.51 -12.96
CA ARG A 163 6.96 -2.35 -14.40
C ARG A 163 7.03 -0.88 -14.74
N THR A 164 8.03 -0.53 -15.54
CA THR A 164 8.26 0.80 -16.10
C THR A 164 8.63 0.70 -17.56
N GLY A 165 8.46 1.78 -18.29
CA GLY A 165 8.95 1.92 -19.66
C GLY A 165 7.93 1.57 -20.75
N PRO A 166 8.37 1.67 -22.01
CA PRO A 166 7.51 1.63 -23.18
C PRO A 166 6.89 0.25 -23.43
N PRO A 167 5.94 0.15 -24.39
CA PRO A 167 5.39 -1.13 -24.81
C PRO A 167 6.49 -1.97 -25.49
N VAL A 168 6.39 -3.29 -25.28
CA VAL A 168 7.14 -4.27 -26.07
C VAL A 168 6.19 -4.76 -27.15
N ASN A 169 6.55 -4.54 -28.42
CA ASN A 169 5.80 -5.05 -29.57
C ASN A 169 6.54 -6.24 -30.15
N ASP A 170 5.80 -7.19 -30.70
CA ASP A 170 6.36 -8.32 -31.39
C ASP A 170 6.94 -7.92 -32.75
N ASP A 171 7.96 -8.63 -33.24
CA ASP A 171 8.64 -8.32 -34.52
C ASP A 171 7.64 -8.32 -35.70
N VAL A 172 6.62 -9.17 -35.65
CA VAL A 172 5.57 -9.24 -36.67
C VAL A 172 4.78 -7.95 -36.80
N ASP A 173 4.70 -7.15 -35.73
CA ASP A 173 4.00 -5.87 -35.68
C ASP A 173 4.89 -4.67 -36.05
N ALA A 174 6.17 -4.87 -36.37
CA ALA A 174 7.12 -3.79 -36.61
C ALA A 174 6.62 -2.81 -37.70
N GLY A 175 5.99 -3.33 -38.77
CA GLY A 175 5.43 -2.53 -39.88
C GLY A 175 4.01 -2.02 -39.67
N ALA A 176 3.34 -2.35 -38.56
CA ALA A 176 1.96 -1.92 -38.30
C ALA A 176 1.89 -0.42 -38.03
N ALA A 177 1.01 0.28 -38.75
CA ALA A 177 0.81 1.74 -38.66
C ALA A 177 -0.14 2.13 -37.51
N HIS A 178 0.00 1.48 -36.37
CA HIS A 178 -0.78 1.79 -35.16
C HIS A 178 0.10 2.59 -34.17
N TRP A 179 -0.50 3.62 -33.57
CA TRP A 179 0.18 4.34 -32.49
C TRP A 179 0.45 3.42 -31.30
N CYS A 180 1.62 3.55 -30.70
CA CYS A 180 1.98 2.88 -29.45
C CYS A 180 2.83 3.83 -28.60
N GLY A 181 2.76 3.67 -27.28
CA GLY A 181 3.47 4.54 -26.36
C GLY A 181 2.96 4.45 -24.94
N GLU A 182 3.39 5.40 -24.12
CA GLU A 182 3.03 5.50 -22.71
C GLU A 182 2.11 6.71 -22.48
N ILE A 183 1.15 6.54 -21.56
CA ILE A 183 0.32 7.63 -21.04
C ILE A 183 0.58 7.68 -19.53
N PRO A 184 1.47 8.57 -19.06
CA PRO A 184 1.75 8.72 -17.63
C PRO A 184 0.49 9.10 -16.85
N LEU A 185 0.30 8.50 -15.67
CA LEU A 185 -0.70 8.93 -14.70
C LEU A 185 -0.07 9.96 -13.76
N VAL A 186 -0.69 11.13 -13.66
CA VAL A 186 -0.28 12.18 -12.72
C VAL A 186 -1.41 12.36 -11.70
N SER A 187 -1.08 12.15 -10.42
CA SER A 187 -1.97 12.41 -9.30
C SER A 187 -1.30 13.36 -8.34
N ALA A 188 -2.03 14.33 -7.82
CA ALA A 188 -1.52 15.30 -6.86
C ALA A 188 -2.57 15.60 -5.78
N TRP A 189 -2.11 15.97 -4.61
CA TRP A 189 -2.97 16.47 -3.54
C TRP A 189 -3.45 17.89 -3.88
N GLY A 190 -4.75 18.14 -3.74
CA GLY A 190 -5.30 19.49 -3.86
C GLY A 190 -5.02 20.35 -2.63
N SER A 191 -5.35 21.64 -2.73
CA SER A 191 -5.26 22.57 -1.59
C SER A 191 -6.18 22.13 -0.45
N PRO A 192 -5.71 22.15 0.80
CA PRO A 192 -6.54 21.81 1.97
C PRO A 192 -7.78 22.71 2.08
N VAL A 193 -8.91 22.10 2.42
CA VAL A 193 -10.17 22.81 2.70
C VAL A 193 -10.47 22.72 4.20
N THR A 194 -10.42 23.85 4.88
CA THR A 194 -10.65 23.91 6.33
C THR A 194 -12.12 23.63 6.66
N ALA A 195 -12.38 22.73 7.62
CA ALA A 195 -13.73 22.48 8.11
C ALA A 195 -14.32 23.70 8.80
N PRO A 196 -15.65 23.96 8.69
CA PRO A 196 -16.28 25.16 9.26
C PRO A 196 -16.14 25.32 10.78
N ASP A 197 -15.99 24.20 11.49
CA ASP A 197 -15.83 24.14 12.96
C ASP A 197 -14.37 24.11 13.42
N SER A 198 -13.42 24.21 12.49
CA SER A 198 -11.99 24.25 12.82
C SER A 198 -11.57 25.65 13.24
N GLY A 199 -11.20 25.80 14.51
CA GLY A 199 -10.62 27.04 15.04
C GLY A 199 -9.08 27.06 15.09
N ALA A 200 -8.44 25.98 14.63
CA ALA A 200 -6.98 25.85 14.67
C ALA A 200 -6.32 26.31 13.36
N THR A 201 -5.07 26.73 13.45
CA THR A 201 -4.23 27.02 12.28
C THR A 201 -3.92 25.72 11.55
N LEU A 202 -3.91 25.77 10.20
CA LEU A 202 -3.52 24.63 9.35
C LEU A 202 -2.06 24.23 9.67
N PRO A 203 -1.80 22.96 10.06
CA PRO A 203 -0.44 22.48 10.29
C PRO A 203 0.41 22.56 9.02
N SER A 204 1.69 22.90 9.19
CA SER A 204 2.62 23.02 8.05
C SER A 204 2.83 21.71 7.29
N SER A 205 2.80 20.58 7.95
CA SER A 205 2.86 19.23 7.35
C SER A 205 1.70 18.98 6.39
N ILE A 206 0.48 19.41 6.75
CA ILE A 206 -0.71 19.29 5.89
C ILE A 206 -0.63 20.32 4.74
N ALA A 207 -0.26 21.56 5.04
CA ALA A 207 -0.10 22.61 4.01
C ALA A 207 0.93 22.19 2.95
N ALA A 208 2.00 21.52 3.35
CA ALA A 208 3.06 21.05 2.47
C ALA A 208 2.64 19.92 1.51
N LEU A 209 1.45 19.34 1.67
CA LEU A 209 0.92 18.34 0.72
C LEU A 209 0.36 18.97 -0.56
N ALA A 210 -0.08 20.24 -0.51
CA ALA A 210 -0.68 20.89 -1.67
C ALA A 210 0.25 20.81 -2.89
N ASP A 211 -0.32 20.40 -4.02
CA ASP A 211 0.38 20.25 -5.33
C ASP A 211 1.52 19.21 -5.35
N ARG A 212 1.71 18.44 -4.25
CA ARG A 212 2.69 17.35 -4.26
C ARG A 212 2.13 16.13 -4.99
N PRO A 213 2.99 15.41 -5.77
CA PRO A 213 2.61 14.12 -6.33
C PRO A 213 2.16 13.14 -5.22
N VAL A 214 1.11 12.37 -5.49
CA VAL A 214 0.64 11.32 -4.56
C VAL A 214 1.60 10.14 -4.56
N ASN A 215 2.20 9.83 -5.71
CA ASN A 215 3.10 8.70 -5.92
C ASN A 215 4.40 9.20 -6.56
N PRO A 216 5.32 9.80 -5.79
CA PRO A 216 6.58 10.31 -6.30
C PRO A 216 7.52 9.22 -6.83
#